data_11090ed4c156244a385585297ba0af1a
#
_entry.id   11090ed4c156244a385585297ba0af1a
#
_cell.length_a   1.000
_cell.length_b   1.000
_cell.length_c   1.000
_cell.angle_alpha   90.00
_cell.angle_beta   90.00
_cell.angle_gamma   90.00
#
_symmetry.space_group_name_H-M   'P 1'
#
loop_
_entity.id
_entity.type
_entity.pdbx_description
1 polymer ?
#
loop_
_entity_poly.entity_id
_entity_poly.type
_entity_poly.pdbx_seq_one_letter_code
_entity_poly.pdbx_strand_id
1 'polypeptide(L)'
;MQSTISDKPTFIDLFSGCGGFSAGLEQAGMNCLAGIDHNEQAIHTFKANHSDSTIALVKDMTQFQPKELERLIGRNHVDVIVGGPPCQGFSSARQYSGSNSGERLVEDPRRDLYKYFLKFVNHFRPKVFVMENVLGIKKMQNGVYFTAIQNEARKIGYRVVPIEVNTWEYGVPQKRIRQLFIGTLTELPIFVPAQLIQKTHSLTPKEDGLSPIVTLGEAIEDLPHLKAGDERIIQDYDLHLRKSYLEKYSGNFLTEVLDIEHADKLTWHCSRPHNDRDLRDFARLREGETCSRAIARGVEMEFPYDRSSFKDRYTRQDRNSLCSTIVAHLKSDGLMFIHPTQVRSLTPREAARVQTFPDTFKFSGSRSHVFTQIGNAVPPLIGRKVGLGILRYFAQAETTDHRAHLADSEREKIVRELEQFVNECMLNPVEFVDDGNFKQAWQKIHLLLPHLHPESALDNGREISAIPSRTISFCLEPYFIRSGWPVELAPIAQEASRRHQSGRLASSEYFHS
;
A
#
# COMPACT_ATOMS: atom_id res chain seq x y z
N MET A 1 29.81 27.92 -13.43
CA MET A 1 29.19 27.15 -12.35
C MET A 1 28.32 26.07 -13.01
N GLN A 2 28.85 24.86 -13.16
CA GLN A 2 28.07 23.72 -13.65
C GLN A 2 27.11 23.34 -12.52
N SER A 3 25.79 23.44 -12.76
CA SER A 3 24.78 22.88 -11.89
C SER A 3 25.02 21.38 -11.79
N THR A 4 25.41 20.89 -10.63
CA THR A 4 25.39 19.47 -10.30
C THR A 4 23.98 18.97 -10.53
N ILE A 5 23.78 18.17 -11.57
CA ILE A 5 22.55 17.38 -11.77
C ILE A 5 22.47 16.50 -10.53
N SER A 6 21.57 16.83 -9.61
CA SER A 6 21.25 15.96 -8.49
C SER A 6 20.81 14.62 -9.09
N ASP A 7 21.61 13.58 -8.90
CA ASP A 7 21.26 12.23 -9.35
C ASP A 7 19.92 11.84 -8.73
N LYS A 8 18.95 11.46 -9.58
CA LYS A 8 17.63 10.99 -9.11
C LYS A 8 17.82 9.84 -8.15
N PRO A 9 17.09 9.82 -7.00
CA PRO A 9 17.15 8.69 -6.08
C PRO A 9 16.89 7.36 -6.79
N THR A 10 17.69 6.37 -6.45
CA THR A 10 17.70 5.06 -7.10
C THR A 10 16.89 4.05 -6.32
N PHE A 11 16.25 3.10 -7.02
CA PHE A 11 15.54 2.02 -6.35
C PHE A 11 15.66 0.66 -7.04
N ILE A 12 15.39 -0.40 -6.26
CA ILE A 12 15.24 -1.79 -6.70
C ILE A 12 13.83 -2.25 -6.32
N ASP A 13 13.17 -2.98 -7.23
CA ASP A 13 11.85 -3.60 -6.99
C ASP A 13 11.99 -5.14 -6.91
N LEU A 14 11.83 -5.67 -5.70
CA LEU A 14 11.87 -7.11 -5.43
C LEU A 14 10.44 -7.69 -5.45
N PHE A 15 10.25 -8.82 -6.10
CA PHE A 15 8.92 -9.36 -6.39
C PHE A 15 8.09 -8.39 -7.23
N SER A 16 8.74 -7.78 -8.23
CA SER A 16 8.22 -6.64 -9.00
C SER A 16 6.95 -6.92 -9.79
N GLY A 17 6.66 -8.22 -10.06
CA GLY A 17 5.58 -8.57 -10.97
C GLY A 17 5.78 -7.89 -12.33
N CYS A 18 4.73 -7.28 -12.86
CA CYS A 18 4.79 -6.53 -14.12
C CYS A 18 5.30 -5.07 -13.97
N GLY A 19 5.68 -4.63 -12.76
CA GLY A 19 6.27 -3.31 -12.54
C GLY A 19 5.26 -2.20 -12.20
N GLY A 20 4.10 -2.53 -11.64
CA GLY A 20 3.13 -1.49 -11.27
C GLY A 20 3.64 -0.55 -10.19
N PHE A 21 4.35 -1.07 -9.19
CA PHE A 21 4.97 -0.23 -8.15
C PHE A 21 6.11 0.61 -8.75
N SER A 22 6.99 -0.03 -9.50
CA SER A 22 8.11 0.62 -10.18
C SER A 22 7.67 1.74 -11.10
N ALA A 23 6.67 1.52 -11.97
CA ALA A 23 6.12 2.55 -12.85
C ALA A 23 5.64 3.79 -12.07
N GLY A 24 5.01 3.58 -10.91
CA GLY A 24 4.60 4.69 -10.04
C GLY A 24 5.79 5.45 -9.43
N LEU A 25 6.84 4.77 -8.99
CA LEU A 25 8.05 5.42 -8.46
C LEU A 25 8.80 6.20 -9.54
N GLU A 26 8.87 5.69 -10.77
CA GLU A 26 9.45 6.42 -11.90
C GLU A 26 8.62 7.66 -12.27
N GLN A 27 7.28 7.56 -12.24
CA GLN A 27 6.40 8.72 -12.39
C GLN A 27 6.60 9.78 -11.29
N ALA A 28 7.04 9.38 -10.10
CA ALA A 28 7.43 10.31 -9.04
C ALA A 28 8.80 10.97 -9.29
N GLY A 29 9.60 10.49 -10.25
CA GLY A 29 10.91 11.04 -10.57
C GLY A 29 12.11 10.23 -10.06
N MET A 30 11.91 9.00 -9.59
CA MET A 30 12.98 8.11 -9.14
C MET A 30 13.53 7.27 -10.30
N ASN A 31 14.71 6.68 -10.12
CA ASN A 31 15.38 5.86 -11.13
C ASN A 31 15.40 4.38 -10.76
N CYS A 32 14.73 3.54 -11.56
CA CYS A 32 14.72 2.10 -11.39
C CYS A 32 16.03 1.46 -11.85
N LEU A 33 16.75 0.80 -10.95
CA LEU A 33 17.97 0.05 -11.30
C LEU A 33 17.65 -1.39 -11.70
N ALA A 34 16.74 -2.04 -11.00
CA ALA A 34 16.36 -3.42 -11.27
C ALA A 34 14.96 -3.79 -10.81
N GLY A 35 14.29 -4.65 -11.57
CA GLY A 35 13.10 -5.38 -11.18
C GLY A 35 13.31 -6.88 -11.23
N ILE A 36 12.91 -7.60 -10.19
CA ILE A 36 13.13 -9.03 -10.03
C ILE A 36 11.81 -9.73 -9.70
N ASP A 37 11.46 -10.73 -10.48
CA ASP A 37 10.33 -11.62 -10.20
C ASP A 37 10.64 -13.03 -10.72
N HIS A 38 9.94 -14.06 -10.20
CA HIS A 38 10.07 -15.42 -10.69
C HIS A 38 9.24 -15.69 -11.95
N ASN A 39 8.28 -14.83 -12.26
CA ASN A 39 7.37 -14.98 -13.40
C ASN A 39 7.93 -14.33 -14.66
N GLU A 40 8.31 -15.16 -15.62
CA GLU A 40 8.90 -14.72 -16.89
C GLU A 40 8.01 -13.74 -17.66
N GLN A 41 6.68 -14.02 -17.76
CA GLN A 41 5.76 -13.14 -18.49
C GLN A 41 5.57 -11.78 -17.81
N ALA A 42 5.65 -11.74 -16.49
CA ALA A 42 5.63 -10.50 -15.75
C ALA A 42 6.91 -9.69 -15.98
N ILE A 43 8.07 -10.33 -16.01
CA ILE A 43 9.36 -9.67 -16.30
C ILE A 43 9.44 -9.19 -17.77
N HIS A 44 8.85 -9.92 -18.73
CA HIS A 44 8.75 -9.42 -20.11
C HIS A 44 7.91 -8.13 -20.16
N THR A 45 6.79 -8.08 -19.43
CA THR A 45 5.98 -6.86 -19.29
C THR A 45 6.78 -5.76 -18.59
N PHE A 46 7.46 -6.06 -17.50
CA PHE A 46 8.33 -5.12 -16.77
C PHE A 46 9.33 -4.48 -17.74
N LYS A 47 10.11 -5.30 -18.45
CA LYS A 47 11.14 -4.82 -19.38
C LYS A 47 10.58 -3.93 -20.51
N ALA A 48 9.36 -4.21 -20.99
CA ALA A 48 8.73 -3.44 -22.06
C ALA A 48 8.29 -2.02 -21.64
N ASN A 49 8.28 -1.73 -20.34
CA ASN A 49 7.79 -0.46 -19.77
C ASN A 49 8.84 0.34 -18.99
N HIS A 50 10.05 -0.19 -18.86
CA HIS A 50 11.16 0.49 -18.19
C HIS A 50 12.30 0.79 -19.16
N SER A 51 13.21 1.68 -18.74
CA SER A 51 14.40 2.05 -19.52
C SER A 51 15.25 0.83 -19.89
N ASP A 52 15.93 0.88 -21.04
CA ASP A 52 16.89 -0.16 -21.46
C ASP A 52 18.04 -0.35 -20.46
N SER A 53 18.36 0.67 -19.67
CA SER A 53 19.34 0.60 -18.58
C SER A 53 18.83 -0.11 -17.34
N THR A 54 17.53 -0.33 -17.21
CA THR A 54 16.91 -1.03 -16.07
C THR A 54 17.06 -2.54 -16.23
N ILE A 55 17.61 -3.19 -15.23
CA ILE A 55 17.85 -4.64 -15.25
C ILE A 55 16.55 -5.38 -14.89
N ALA A 56 16.05 -6.21 -15.77
CA ALA A 56 14.87 -7.05 -15.57
C ALA A 56 15.27 -8.52 -15.44
N LEU A 57 15.04 -9.15 -14.28
CA LEU A 57 15.53 -10.49 -13.97
C LEU A 57 14.41 -11.48 -13.63
N VAL A 58 14.40 -12.61 -14.33
CA VAL A 58 13.61 -13.78 -13.93
C VAL A 58 14.42 -14.59 -12.93
N LYS A 59 14.10 -14.45 -11.63
CA LYS A 59 14.83 -15.12 -10.55
C LYS A 59 13.90 -15.58 -9.44
N ASP A 60 14.18 -16.77 -8.90
CA ASP A 60 13.62 -17.20 -7.63
C ASP A 60 14.38 -16.54 -6.48
N MET A 61 13.71 -15.69 -5.72
CA MET A 61 14.30 -14.94 -4.61
C MET A 61 14.87 -15.82 -3.50
N THR A 62 14.45 -17.07 -3.41
CA THR A 62 14.99 -18.04 -2.43
C THR A 62 16.40 -18.51 -2.79
N GLN A 63 16.74 -18.47 -4.08
CA GLN A 63 18.04 -18.88 -4.61
C GLN A 63 18.95 -17.70 -4.93
N PHE A 64 18.37 -16.54 -5.27
CA PHE A 64 19.09 -15.38 -5.74
C PHE A 64 19.78 -14.64 -4.58
N GLN A 65 21.07 -14.28 -4.79
CA GLN A 65 21.87 -13.64 -3.75
C GLN A 65 22.04 -12.14 -3.99
N PRO A 66 22.00 -11.29 -2.94
CA PRO A 66 22.20 -9.85 -3.08
C PRO A 66 23.53 -9.46 -3.77
N LYS A 67 24.61 -10.20 -3.52
CA LYS A 67 25.91 -9.97 -4.20
C LYS A 67 25.86 -10.21 -5.71
N GLU A 68 24.98 -11.07 -6.19
CA GLU A 68 24.80 -11.25 -7.64
C GLU A 68 24.15 -10.01 -8.24
N LEU A 69 23.11 -9.47 -7.58
CA LEU A 69 22.45 -8.24 -8.00
C LEU A 69 23.42 -7.04 -7.96
N GLU A 70 24.21 -6.92 -6.88
CA GLU A 70 25.24 -5.88 -6.73
C GLU A 70 26.18 -5.85 -7.94
N ARG A 71 26.69 -7.02 -8.39
CA ARG A 71 27.57 -7.11 -9.57
C ARG A 71 26.84 -6.67 -10.84
N LEU A 72 25.56 -7.04 -10.99
CA LEU A 72 24.77 -6.70 -12.18
C LEU A 72 24.48 -5.22 -12.28
N ILE A 73 24.10 -4.56 -11.18
CA ILE A 73 23.79 -3.12 -11.15
C ILE A 73 25.06 -2.26 -11.00
N GLY A 74 26.22 -2.87 -10.67
CA GLY A 74 27.49 -2.15 -10.48
C GLY A 74 27.53 -1.22 -9.28
N ARG A 75 26.65 -1.43 -8.27
CA ARG A 75 26.53 -0.59 -7.07
C ARG A 75 26.28 -1.45 -5.84
N ASN A 76 26.88 -1.08 -4.70
CA ASN A 76 26.70 -1.72 -3.40
C ASN A 76 25.67 -1.01 -2.50
N HIS A 77 25.13 0.12 -2.96
CA HIS A 77 24.12 0.91 -2.26
C HIS A 77 23.02 1.37 -3.24
N VAL A 78 21.80 1.45 -2.73
CA VAL A 78 20.62 2.04 -3.40
C VAL A 78 19.82 2.86 -2.38
N ASP A 79 19.13 3.90 -2.83
CA ASP A 79 18.40 4.78 -1.90
C ASP A 79 17.13 4.13 -1.37
N VAL A 80 16.45 3.31 -2.20
CA VAL A 80 15.17 2.70 -1.85
C VAL A 80 15.11 1.24 -2.32
N ILE A 81 14.52 0.37 -1.51
CA ILE A 81 14.08 -0.97 -1.93
C ILE A 81 12.58 -1.07 -1.72
N VAL A 82 11.85 -1.46 -2.78
CA VAL A 82 10.43 -1.74 -2.70
C VAL A 82 10.14 -3.18 -3.07
N GLY A 83 8.92 -3.66 -2.76
CA GLY A 83 8.46 -4.95 -3.24
C GLY A 83 7.26 -5.50 -2.50
N GLY A 84 6.60 -6.50 -3.13
CA GLY A 84 5.45 -7.20 -2.59
C GLY A 84 5.72 -8.70 -2.47
N PRO A 85 6.44 -9.19 -1.45
CA PRO A 85 6.65 -10.63 -1.30
C PRO A 85 5.30 -11.37 -1.23
N PRO A 86 5.12 -12.46 -2.01
CA PRO A 86 3.85 -13.14 -2.15
C PRO A 86 3.23 -13.57 -0.83
N CYS A 87 1.94 -13.29 -0.70
CA CYS A 87 1.13 -13.56 0.47
C CYS A 87 0.17 -14.74 0.26
N GLN A 88 0.51 -15.71 -0.57
CA GLN A 88 -0.45 -16.76 -0.97
C GLN A 88 -0.93 -17.65 0.18
N GLY A 89 -0.28 -17.64 1.35
CA GLY A 89 -0.76 -18.23 2.59
C GLY A 89 -1.70 -17.33 3.41
N PHE A 90 -1.89 -16.05 3.06
CA PHE A 90 -2.57 -15.02 3.85
C PHE A 90 -3.87 -14.49 3.22
N SER A 91 -4.19 -14.86 1.97
CA SER A 91 -5.36 -14.36 1.26
C SER A 91 -6.64 -15.05 1.70
N SER A 92 -7.64 -14.26 2.14
CA SER A 92 -8.99 -14.72 2.46
C SER A 92 -9.73 -15.32 1.25
N ALA A 93 -9.34 -14.96 0.02
CA ALA A 93 -9.92 -15.52 -1.21
C ALA A 93 -9.75 -17.06 -1.33
N ARG A 94 -8.78 -17.66 -0.62
CA ARG A 94 -8.59 -19.12 -0.55
C ARG A 94 -9.47 -19.82 0.47
N GLN A 95 -10.11 -19.11 1.39
CA GLN A 95 -10.98 -19.74 2.40
C GLN A 95 -12.28 -20.31 1.82
N TYR A 96 -12.62 -19.92 0.57
CA TYR A 96 -13.86 -20.30 -0.11
C TYR A 96 -13.66 -21.21 -1.34
N SER A 97 -12.46 -21.68 -1.64
CA SER A 97 -12.24 -22.66 -2.71
C SER A 97 -12.68 -24.03 -2.23
N GLY A 98 -13.90 -24.40 -2.60
CA GLY A 98 -14.49 -25.70 -2.32
C GLY A 98 -13.69 -26.87 -2.90
N SER A 99 -13.96 -28.07 -2.40
CA SER A 99 -13.58 -29.42 -2.80
C SER A 99 -12.13 -29.87 -2.68
N ASN A 100 -11.15 -29.05 -2.35
CA ASN A 100 -9.82 -29.48 -1.94
C ASN A 100 -9.48 -28.97 -0.53
N SER A 101 -10.32 -29.30 0.44
CA SER A 101 -10.02 -29.19 1.87
C SER A 101 -9.13 -30.35 2.34
N GLY A 102 -8.06 -30.62 1.59
CA GLY A 102 -6.93 -31.36 2.13
C GLY A 102 -6.31 -30.53 3.25
N GLU A 103 -5.75 -31.22 4.26
CA GLU A 103 -5.07 -30.64 5.41
C GLU A 103 -4.32 -29.38 5.01
N ARG A 104 -4.64 -28.24 5.66
CA ARG A 104 -3.93 -26.98 5.46
C ARG A 104 -2.46 -27.28 5.69
N LEU A 105 -1.62 -27.12 4.68
CA LEU A 105 -0.19 -27.20 4.84
C LEU A 105 0.19 -26.23 5.96
N VAL A 106 0.54 -26.77 7.11
CA VAL A 106 0.94 -26.03 8.31
C VAL A 106 2.14 -25.15 8.01
N GLU A 107 2.94 -25.53 6.98
CA GLU A 107 4.12 -24.82 6.51
C GLU A 107 4.01 -24.53 4.99
N ASP A 108 3.62 -23.31 4.63
CA ASP A 108 3.78 -22.79 3.27
C ASP A 108 5.09 -22.00 3.20
N PRO A 109 6.15 -22.48 2.51
CA PRO A 109 7.46 -21.81 2.46
C PRO A 109 7.39 -20.39 1.90
N ARG A 110 6.30 -20.05 1.19
CA ARG A 110 6.08 -18.70 0.67
C ARG A 110 5.80 -17.66 1.77
N ARG A 111 5.46 -18.10 2.99
CA ARG A 111 5.27 -17.21 4.15
C ARG A 111 6.56 -16.56 4.61
N ASP A 112 7.70 -17.17 4.31
CA ASP A 112 9.03 -16.71 4.69
C ASP A 112 9.69 -15.80 3.63
N LEU A 113 9.04 -15.52 2.51
CA LEU A 113 9.61 -14.71 1.44
C LEU A 113 9.95 -13.27 1.88
N TYR A 114 9.29 -12.73 2.91
CA TYR A 114 9.68 -11.45 3.51
C TYR A 114 11.12 -11.47 4.08
N LYS A 115 11.64 -12.61 4.54
CA LYS A 115 13.02 -12.75 5.03
C LYS A 115 14.03 -12.54 3.90
N TYR A 116 13.70 -13.03 2.70
CA TYR A 116 14.55 -12.81 1.52
C TYR A 116 14.51 -11.34 1.08
N PHE A 117 13.36 -10.67 1.16
CA PHE A 117 13.30 -9.23 0.97
C PHE A 117 14.22 -8.49 1.95
N LEU A 118 14.12 -8.77 3.26
CA LEU A 118 14.96 -8.15 4.30
C LEU A 118 16.45 -8.50 4.14
N LYS A 119 16.81 -9.64 3.54
CA LYS A 119 18.20 -9.98 3.21
C LYS A 119 18.80 -9.00 2.21
N PHE A 120 18.03 -8.57 1.19
CA PHE A 120 18.46 -7.53 0.25
C PHE A 120 18.52 -6.16 0.92
N VAL A 121 17.54 -5.83 1.76
CA VAL A 121 17.56 -4.59 2.58
C VAL A 121 18.82 -4.53 3.46
N ASN A 122 19.17 -5.61 4.13
CA ASN A 122 20.37 -5.68 4.97
C ASN A 122 21.67 -5.51 4.16
N HIS A 123 21.71 -6.03 2.94
CA HIS A 123 22.90 -5.96 2.08
C HIS A 123 23.12 -4.57 1.48
N PHE A 124 22.06 -3.99 0.85
CA PHE A 124 22.16 -2.71 0.15
C PHE A 124 22.00 -1.48 1.06
N ARG A 125 21.54 -1.66 2.29
CA ARG A 125 21.37 -0.59 3.28
C ARG A 125 20.62 0.64 2.73
N PRO A 126 19.42 0.48 2.09
CA PRO A 126 18.70 1.63 1.59
C PRO A 126 18.27 2.59 2.70
N LYS A 127 18.18 3.88 2.40
CA LYS A 127 17.63 4.88 3.34
C LYS A 127 16.19 4.53 3.72
N VAL A 128 15.40 4.04 2.75
CA VAL A 128 14.00 3.65 2.93
C VAL A 128 13.74 2.31 2.26
N PHE A 129 12.97 1.44 2.89
CA PHE A 129 12.34 0.33 2.18
C PHE A 129 10.82 0.39 2.32
N VAL A 130 10.10 -0.13 1.32
CA VAL A 130 8.63 -0.27 1.37
C VAL A 130 8.24 -1.68 0.97
N MET A 131 7.69 -2.43 1.92
CA MET A 131 7.17 -3.78 1.67
C MET A 131 5.64 -3.73 1.65
N GLU A 132 5.04 -4.13 0.52
CA GLU A 132 3.58 -4.24 0.37
C GLU A 132 3.11 -5.65 0.74
N ASN A 133 1.91 -5.73 1.32
CA ASN A 133 1.24 -7.00 1.55
C ASN A 133 -0.28 -6.82 1.64
N VAL A 134 -1.02 -7.93 1.66
CA VAL A 134 -2.47 -7.90 1.89
C VAL A 134 -2.79 -7.70 3.38
N LEU A 135 -3.97 -7.11 3.66
CA LEU A 135 -4.40 -6.84 5.05
C LEU A 135 -4.50 -8.10 5.92
N GLY A 136 -4.71 -9.28 5.29
CA GLY A 136 -4.78 -10.57 5.99
C GLY A 136 -3.55 -10.91 6.84
N ILE A 137 -2.38 -10.32 6.54
CA ILE A 137 -1.14 -10.53 7.31
C ILE A 137 -1.29 -10.14 8.80
N LYS A 138 -2.15 -9.17 9.13
CA LYS A 138 -2.42 -8.75 10.52
C LYS A 138 -3.16 -9.79 11.36
N LYS A 139 -3.99 -10.62 10.71
CA LYS A 139 -4.89 -11.55 11.41
C LYS A 139 -4.36 -12.99 11.40
N MET A 140 -3.55 -13.34 10.41
CA MET A 140 -3.05 -14.70 10.28
C MET A 140 -2.15 -15.09 11.45
N GLN A 141 -2.42 -16.26 12.02
CA GLN A 141 -1.71 -16.78 13.21
C GLN A 141 -1.54 -15.70 14.29
N ASN A 142 -2.61 -14.98 14.59
CA ASN A 142 -2.64 -13.91 15.61
C ASN A 142 -1.59 -12.80 15.35
N GLY A 143 -1.25 -12.52 14.08
CA GLY A 143 -0.33 -11.43 13.73
C GLY A 143 1.16 -11.79 13.83
N VAL A 144 1.51 -13.05 13.95
CA VAL A 144 2.93 -13.50 14.08
C VAL A 144 3.79 -12.94 12.96
N TYR A 145 3.35 -13.01 11.69
CA TYR A 145 4.15 -12.49 10.56
C TYR A 145 4.22 -10.96 10.54
N PHE A 146 3.13 -10.29 10.91
CA PHE A 146 3.09 -8.82 11.02
C PHE A 146 4.13 -8.30 12.02
N THR A 147 4.25 -8.98 13.17
CA THR A 147 5.23 -8.66 14.21
C THR A 147 6.64 -9.12 13.80
N ALA A 148 6.78 -10.29 13.17
CA ALA A 148 8.07 -10.82 12.74
C ALA A 148 8.76 -9.90 11.73
N ILE A 149 8.06 -9.35 10.72
CA ILE A 149 8.62 -8.41 9.75
C ILE A 149 9.24 -7.20 10.48
N GLN A 150 8.53 -6.62 11.44
CA GLN A 150 9.01 -5.47 12.18
C GLN A 150 10.23 -5.81 13.04
N ASN A 151 10.20 -6.96 13.72
CA ASN A 151 11.30 -7.39 14.58
C ASN A 151 12.55 -7.74 13.77
N GLU A 152 12.42 -8.45 12.65
CA GLU A 152 13.58 -8.77 11.79
C GLU A 152 14.17 -7.50 11.16
N ALA A 153 13.33 -6.54 10.75
CA ALA A 153 13.81 -5.26 10.26
C ALA A 153 14.55 -4.45 11.35
N ARG A 154 14.07 -4.47 12.61
CA ARG A 154 14.78 -3.83 13.74
C ARG A 154 16.16 -4.44 13.98
N LYS A 155 16.30 -5.77 13.92
CA LYS A 155 17.59 -6.46 14.08
C LYS A 155 18.64 -6.00 13.06
N ILE A 156 18.22 -5.59 11.88
CA ILE A 156 19.10 -5.08 10.83
C ILE A 156 19.18 -3.54 10.80
N GLY A 157 18.71 -2.85 11.86
CA GLY A 157 18.88 -1.41 12.06
C GLY A 157 17.84 -0.53 11.37
N TYR A 158 16.59 -1.02 11.22
CA TYR A 158 15.49 -0.23 10.66
C TYR A 158 14.38 0.00 11.67
N ARG A 159 13.80 1.19 11.66
CA ARG A 159 12.50 1.46 12.25
C ARG A 159 11.42 1.23 11.20
N VAL A 160 10.34 0.56 11.57
CA VAL A 160 9.26 0.22 10.64
C VAL A 160 7.95 0.85 11.09
N VAL A 161 7.33 1.61 10.20
CA VAL A 161 5.99 2.16 10.39
C VAL A 161 5.02 1.37 9.49
N PRO A 162 4.16 0.52 10.06
CA PRO A 162 3.14 -0.19 9.31
C PRO A 162 1.93 0.72 9.09
N ILE A 163 1.46 0.85 7.85
CA ILE A 163 0.26 1.63 7.50
C ILE A 163 -0.73 0.82 6.68
N GLU A 164 -2.01 1.07 6.89
CA GLU A 164 -3.07 0.60 6.01
C GLU A 164 -3.37 1.66 4.95
N VAL A 165 -3.38 1.25 3.70
CA VAL A 165 -3.64 2.11 2.56
C VAL A 165 -4.97 1.70 1.92
N ASN A 166 -5.98 2.55 2.08
CA ASN A 166 -7.22 2.49 1.32
C ASN A 166 -6.97 3.17 -0.02
N THR A 167 -6.79 2.40 -1.09
CA THR A 167 -6.28 2.95 -2.36
C THR A 167 -7.19 4.02 -2.98
N TRP A 168 -8.50 3.98 -2.72
CA TRP A 168 -9.44 5.01 -3.19
C TRP A 168 -9.24 6.38 -2.55
N GLU A 169 -8.63 6.46 -1.36
CA GLU A 169 -8.27 7.74 -0.72
C GLU A 169 -7.16 8.48 -1.48
N TYR A 170 -6.57 7.81 -2.46
CA TYR A 170 -5.51 8.33 -3.34
C TYR A 170 -5.93 8.42 -4.81
N GLY A 171 -7.21 8.17 -5.11
CA GLY A 171 -7.78 8.28 -6.45
C GLY A 171 -7.79 6.99 -7.27
N VAL A 172 -7.55 5.82 -6.66
CA VAL A 172 -7.69 4.52 -7.35
C VAL A 172 -9.16 4.09 -7.33
N PRO A 173 -9.81 3.81 -8.48
CA PRO A 173 -11.26 3.57 -8.56
C PRO A 173 -11.68 2.16 -8.14
N GLN A 174 -11.18 1.65 -7.01
CA GLN A 174 -11.53 0.32 -6.48
C GLN A 174 -11.46 0.22 -4.96
N LYS A 175 -12.21 -0.71 -4.39
CA LYS A 175 -12.24 -1.05 -2.95
C LYS A 175 -11.03 -1.92 -2.57
N ARG A 176 -9.82 -1.40 -2.74
CA ARG A 176 -8.57 -2.13 -2.45
C ARG A 176 -7.90 -1.58 -1.20
N ILE A 177 -7.63 -2.46 -0.23
CA ILE A 177 -6.89 -2.11 0.99
C ILE A 177 -5.60 -2.92 1.01
N ARG A 178 -4.49 -2.26 1.37
CA ARG A 178 -3.17 -2.90 1.48
C ARG A 178 -2.46 -2.49 2.75
N GLN A 179 -1.61 -3.38 3.23
CA GLN A 179 -0.66 -3.12 4.29
C GLN A 179 0.68 -2.72 3.66
N LEU A 180 1.19 -1.55 4.01
CA LEU A 180 2.58 -1.19 3.73
C LEU A 180 3.37 -1.23 5.03
N PHE A 181 4.62 -1.70 4.95
CA PHE A 181 5.64 -1.58 5.98
C PHE A 181 6.71 -0.64 5.44
N ILE A 182 6.80 0.56 6.00
CA ILE A 182 7.79 1.57 5.60
C ILE A 182 8.91 1.55 6.63
N GLY A 183 10.08 1.10 6.23
CA GLY A 183 11.26 1.02 7.06
C GLY A 183 12.26 2.12 6.71
N THR A 184 12.79 2.80 7.73
CA THR A 184 13.88 3.78 7.61
C THR A 184 15.03 3.38 8.50
N LEU A 185 16.27 3.71 8.10
CA LEU A 185 17.45 3.52 8.94
C LEU A 185 17.27 4.22 10.27
N THR A 186 17.76 3.62 11.36
CA THR A 186 17.58 4.16 12.72
C THR A 186 18.31 5.48 12.95
N GLU A 187 19.35 5.77 12.19
CA GLU A 187 20.11 7.03 12.20
C GLU A 187 19.40 8.19 11.46
N LEU A 188 18.39 7.90 10.65
CA LEU A 188 17.61 8.92 9.93
C LEU A 188 16.33 9.30 10.71
N PRO A 189 15.68 10.43 10.44
CA PRO A 189 14.39 10.77 11.02
C PRO A 189 13.32 9.68 10.79
N ILE A 190 12.28 9.63 11.62
CA ILE A 190 11.17 8.69 11.39
C ILE A 190 10.34 9.13 10.20
N PHE A 191 9.94 8.18 9.35
CA PHE A 191 9.00 8.44 8.26
C PHE A 191 7.58 8.56 8.83
N VAL A 192 6.97 9.74 8.72
CA VAL A 192 5.60 10.00 9.19
C VAL A 192 4.63 9.94 8.00
N PRO A 193 3.96 8.80 7.74
CA PRO A 193 3.16 8.60 6.52
C PRO A 193 2.04 9.63 6.35
N ALA A 194 1.37 10.03 7.42
CA ALA A 194 0.27 11.00 7.36
C ALA A 194 0.70 12.38 6.83
N GLN A 195 1.95 12.77 7.05
CA GLN A 195 2.52 14.03 6.55
C GLN A 195 3.06 13.88 5.13
N LEU A 196 3.67 12.73 4.81
CA LEU A 196 4.44 12.51 3.59
C LEU A 196 3.60 11.93 2.45
N ILE A 197 2.63 11.06 2.77
CA ILE A 197 1.74 10.40 1.78
C ILE A 197 0.32 10.93 2.01
N GLN A 198 0.03 12.10 1.45
CA GLN A 198 -1.24 12.78 1.66
C GLN A 198 -2.37 12.14 0.87
N LYS A 199 -3.50 11.91 1.54
CA LYS A 199 -4.77 11.54 0.90
C LYS A 199 -5.26 12.68 -0.01
N THR A 200 -5.88 12.33 -1.11
CA THR A 200 -6.39 13.30 -2.10
C THR A 200 -7.87 13.16 -2.37
N HIS A 201 -8.48 12.03 -2.01
CA HIS A 201 -9.88 11.72 -2.27
C HIS A 201 -10.58 11.21 -1.01
N SER A 202 -11.91 11.40 -0.94
CA SER A 202 -12.74 10.95 0.18
C SER A 202 -14.12 10.50 -0.27
N LEU A 203 -14.75 9.64 0.53
CA LEU A 203 -16.18 9.30 0.42
C LEU A 203 -17.08 10.43 0.97
N THR A 204 -16.52 11.31 1.81
CA THR A 204 -17.17 12.49 2.39
C THR A 204 -16.42 13.77 2.01
N PRO A 205 -16.30 14.08 0.70
CA PRO A 205 -15.39 15.13 0.21
C PRO A 205 -15.72 16.53 0.73
N LYS A 206 -17.01 16.81 1.03
CA LYS A 206 -17.42 18.11 1.58
C LYS A 206 -16.96 18.32 3.03
N GLU A 207 -16.85 17.24 3.80
CA GLU A 207 -16.41 17.26 5.20
C GLU A 207 -14.89 17.31 5.30
N ASP A 208 -14.21 16.56 4.43
CA ASP A 208 -12.75 16.37 4.47
C ASP A 208 -11.99 17.44 3.66
N GLY A 209 -12.66 18.23 2.82
CA GLY A 209 -12.02 19.19 1.92
C GLY A 209 -11.18 18.53 0.82
N LEU A 210 -11.43 17.24 0.53
CA LEU A 210 -10.74 16.46 -0.48
C LEU A 210 -11.58 16.30 -1.75
N SER A 211 -11.00 15.78 -2.82
CA SER A 211 -11.74 15.42 -4.03
C SER A 211 -12.68 14.23 -3.77
N PRO A 212 -13.81 14.13 -4.48
CA PRO A 212 -14.64 12.92 -4.45
C PRO A 212 -13.86 11.72 -4.99
N ILE A 213 -14.28 10.52 -4.59
CA ILE A 213 -13.70 9.28 -5.12
C ILE A 213 -13.79 9.23 -6.65
N VAL A 214 -12.79 8.66 -7.30
CA VAL A 214 -12.87 8.33 -8.73
C VAL A 214 -13.74 7.09 -8.89
N THR A 215 -14.74 7.15 -9.75
CA THR A 215 -15.70 6.06 -9.97
C THR A 215 -15.20 5.09 -11.04
N LEU A 216 -15.82 3.90 -11.11
CA LEU A 216 -15.55 2.96 -12.19
C LEU A 216 -15.89 3.56 -13.56
N GLY A 217 -17.00 4.33 -13.67
CA GLY A 217 -17.39 5.00 -14.90
C GLY A 217 -16.32 5.96 -15.40
N GLU A 218 -15.75 6.78 -14.50
CA GLU A 218 -14.64 7.68 -14.85
C GLU A 218 -13.40 6.92 -15.36
N ALA A 219 -13.22 5.68 -15.01
CA ALA A 219 -12.09 4.89 -15.47
C ALA A 219 -12.31 4.23 -16.85
N ILE A 220 -13.56 3.92 -17.25
CA ILE A 220 -13.79 3.01 -18.38
C ILE A 220 -14.84 3.46 -19.40
N GLU A 221 -15.66 4.49 -19.14
CA GLU A 221 -16.81 4.83 -20.02
C GLU A 221 -16.41 5.46 -21.37
N ASP A 222 -15.17 5.93 -21.53
CA ASP A 222 -14.64 6.41 -22.82
C ASP A 222 -14.20 5.26 -23.75
N LEU A 223 -14.18 4.02 -23.25
CA LEU A 223 -13.76 2.86 -24.04
C LEU A 223 -14.88 2.35 -24.98
N PRO A 224 -14.52 1.88 -26.19
CA PRO A 224 -15.50 1.36 -27.15
C PRO A 224 -16.36 0.23 -26.58
N HIS A 225 -17.62 0.18 -27.01
CA HIS A 225 -18.52 -0.91 -26.62
C HIS A 225 -18.10 -2.23 -27.28
N LEU A 226 -18.11 -3.32 -26.51
CA LEU A 226 -17.78 -4.65 -26.98
C LEU A 226 -18.90 -5.65 -26.71
N LYS A 227 -18.99 -6.66 -27.57
CA LYS A 227 -19.76 -7.88 -27.29
C LYS A 227 -18.87 -8.91 -26.57
N ALA A 228 -19.50 -9.84 -25.85
CA ALA A 228 -18.79 -11.00 -25.32
C ALA A 228 -18.14 -11.78 -26.48
N GLY A 229 -16.86 -12.18 -26.31
CA GLY A 229 -16.12 -12.88 -27.35
C GLY A 229 -15.45 -11.98 -28.40
N ASP A 230 -15.45 -10.67 -28.26
CA ASP A 230 -14.63 -9.79 -29.11
C ASP A 230 -13.15 -9.88 -28.66
N GLU A 231 -12.36 -10.62 -29.42
CA GLU A 231 -10.99 -10.98 -29.05
C GLU A 231 -9.89 -10.07 -29.67
N ARG A 232 -10.27 -8.97 -30.32
CA ARG A 232 -9.30 -8.01 -30.89
C ARG A 232 -8.44 -7.38 -29.80
N ILE A 233 -7.15 -7.71 -29.79
CA ILE A 233 -6.20 -7.22 -28.76
C ILE A 233 -5.80 -5.77 -29.00
N ILE A 234 -5.70 -5.34 -30.27
CA ILE A 234 -5.31 -3.99 -30.68
C ILE A 234 -6.44 -3.38 -31.50
N GLN A 235 -6.83 -2.17 -31.15
CA GLN A 235 -7.87 -1.43 -31.85
C GLN A 235 -7.67 0.08 -31.71
N ASP A 236 -8.43 0.86 -32.46
CA ASP A 236 -8.44 2.31 -32.33
C ASP A 236 -9.34 2.74 -31.16
N TYR A 237 -9.04 3.90 -30.62
CA TYR A 237 -9.95 4.57 -29.69
C TYR A 237 -11.15 5.15 -30.42
N ASP A 238 -12.30 5.18 -29.78
CA ASP A 238 -13.44 5.97 -30.23
C ASP A 238 -13.25 7.43 -29.75
N LEU A 239 -12.69 8.25 -30.65
CA LEU A 239 -12.36 9.64 -30.33
C LEU A 239 -13.62 10.49 -30.07
N HIS A 240 -14.77 10.13 -30.66
CA HIS A 240 -16.03 10.82 -30.42
C HIS A 240 -16.55 10.51 -29.02
N LEU A 241 -16.55 9.23 -28.64
CA LEU A 241 -16.95 8.78 -27.31
C LEU A 241 -16.02 9.39 -26.23
N ARG A 242 -14.72 9.39 -26.47
CA ARG A 242 -13.73 10.02 -25.57
C ARG A 242 -13.97 11.51 -25.40
N LYS A 243 -14.24 12.25 -26.48
CA LYS A 243 -14.54 13.68 -26.41
C LYS A 243 -15.78 13.94 -25.56
N SER A 244 -16.89 13.25 -25.82
CA SER A 244 -18.12 13.35 -25.03
C SER A 244 -17.90 13.02 -23.55
N TYR A 245 -17.02 12.05 -23.29
CA TYR A 245 -16.64 11.66 -21.94
C TYR A 245 -15.90 12.80 -21.21
N LEU A 246 -14.86 13.38 -21.83
CA LEU A 246 -14.08 14.47 -21.25
C LEU A 246 -14.92 15.72 -20.99
N GLU A 247 -15.99 15.95 -21.79
CA GLU A 247 -16.97 17.01 -21.54
C GLU A 247 -17.86 16.71 -20.31
N LYS A 248 -18.13 15.42 -20.03
CA LYS A 248 -18.98 14.98 -18.91
C LYS A 248 -18.27 15.00 -17.56
N TYR A 249 -17.02 14.60 -17.53
CA TYR A 249 -16.22 14.43 -16.31
C TYR A 249 -15.16 15.54 -16.21
N SER A 250 -15.27 16.36 -15.18
CA SER A 250 -14.33 17.46 -14.92
C SER A 250 -13.00 17.00 -14.30
N GLY A 251 -12.87 15.71 -14.00
CA GLY A 251 -11.66 15.14 -13.38
C GLY A 251 -10.60 14.78 -14.41
N ASN A 252 -9.33 14.99 -14.03
CA ASN A 252 -8.18 14.73 -14.90
C ASN A 252 -7.70 13.27 -14.83
N PHE A 253 -8.55 12.34 -14.40
CA PHE A 253 -8.16 10.94 -14.20
C PHE A 253 -7.64 10.29 -15.49
N LEU A 254 -8.32 10.49 -16.61
CA LEU A 254 -7.91 9.91 -17.88
C LEU A 254 -6.58 10.51 -18.40
N THR A 255 -6.36 11.81 -18.22
CA THR A 255 -5.17 12.50 -18.73
C THR A 255 -3.98 12.37 -17.78
N GLU A 256 -4.15 12.69 -16.50
CA GLU A 256 -3.05 12.74 -15.53
C GLU A 256 -2.65 11.37 -14.97
N VAL A 257 -3.59 10.41 -14.91
CA VAL A 257 -3.35 9.09 -14.33
C VAL A 257 -3.20 8.03 -15.42
N LEU A 258 -4.12 8.00 -16.39
CA LEU A 258 -4.12 6.99 -17.44
C LEU A 258 -3.31 7.37 -18.69
N ASP A 259 -2.84 8.61 -18.79
CA ASP A 259 -1.96 9.08 -19.89
C ASP A 259 -2.52 8.76 -21.28
N ILE A 260 -3.82 8.97 -21.45
CA ILE A 260 -4.53 8.58 -22.68
C ILE A 260 -4.10 9.39 -23.91
N GLU A 261 -3.50 10.56 -23.72
CA GLU A 261 -3.07 11.44 -24.81
C GLU A 261 -1.84 10.91 -25.56
N HIS A 262 -0.98 10.14 -24.89
CA HIS A 262 0.22 9.55 -25.44
C HIS A 262 0.04 8.10 -25.92
N ALA A 263 -1.18 7.56 -25.83
CA ALA A 263 -1.48 6.20 -26.26
C ALA A 263 -2.00 6.16 -27.71
N ASP A 264 -1.19 5.67 -28.64
CA ASP A 264 -1.55 5.59 -30.07
C ASP A 264 -2.67 4.59 -30.37
N LYS A 265 -2.66 3.45 -29.70
CA LYS A 265 -3.59 2.35 -29.88
C LYS A 265 -4.12 1.82 -28.56
N LEU A 266 -5.39 1.47 -28.57
CA LEU A 266 -6.02 0.77 -27.47
C LEU A 266 -5.62 -0.70 -27.48
N THR A 267 -4.94 -1.17 -26.45
CA THR A 267 -4.49 -2.55 -26.33
C THR A 267 -5.20 -3.29 -25.21
N TRP A 268 -5.41 -4.59 -25.37
CA TRP A 268 -6.02 -5.46 -24.37
C TRP A 268 -7.48 -5.10 -24.00
N HIS A 269 -8.17 -4.28 -24.79
CA HIS A 269 -9.60 -4.07 -24.68
C HIS A 269 -10.34 -5.15 -25.47
N CYS A 270 -10.20 -6.40 -25.02
CA CYS A 270 -10.77 -7.59 -25.65
C CYS A 270 -11.60 -8.37 -24.63
N SER A 271 -12.79 -8.79 -25.04
CA SER A 271 -13.72 -9.49 -24.15
C SER A 271 -13.56 -11.00 -24.27
N ARG A 272 -13.61 -11.70 -23.13
CA ARG A 272 -13.69 -13.16 -23.16
C ARG A 272 -15.05 -13.65 -23.67
N PRO A 273 -15.11 -14.83 -24.28
CA PRO A 273 -16.39 -15.50 -24.51
C PRO A 273 -17.00 -15.93 -23.16
N HIS A 274 -18.32 -15.90 -23.10
CA HIS A 274 -19.12 -16.48 -22.03
C HIS A 274 -20.15 -17.44 -22.66
N ASN A 275 -20.58 -18.44 -21.92
CA ASN A 275 -21.67 -19.31 -22.38
C ASN A 275 -23.02 -18.57 -22.34
N ASP A 276 -23.98 -19.03 -23.12
CA ASP A 276 -25.30 -18.37 -23.27
C ASP A 276 -26.06 -18.26 -21.94
N ARG A 277 -25.94 -19.23 -21.06
CA ARG A 277 -26.54 -19.20 -19.73
C ARG A 277 -25.99 -18.02 -18.91
N ASP A 278 -24.65 -17.87 -18.84
CA ASP A 278 -24.01 -16.78 -18.10
C ASP A 278 -24.40 -15.42 -18.68
N LEU A 279 -24.50 -15.30 -20.03
CA LEU A 279 -24.92 -14.07 -20.68
C LEU A 279 -26.40 -13.72 -20.36
N ARG A 280 -27.29 -14.72 -20.31
CA ARG A 280 -28.68 -14.50 -19.89
C ARG A 280 -28.75 -14.03 -18.43
N ASP A 281 -28.00 -14.65 -17.56
CA ASP A 281 -27.93 -14.25 -16.14
C ASP A 281 -27.33 -12.86 -15.97
N PHE A 282 -26.28 -12.52 -16.73
CA PHE A 282 -25.73 -11.17 -16.73
C PHE A 282 -26.77 -10.12 -17.14
N ALA A 283 -27.56 -10.40 -18.19
CA ALA A 283 -28.60 -9.49 -18.67
C ALA A 283 -29.72 -9.23 -17.63
N ARG A 284 -29.95 -10.19 -16.71
CA ARG A 284 -30.99 -10.08 -15.66
C ARG A 284 -30.54 -9.20 -14.47
N LEU A 285 -29.23 -9.02 -14.28
CA LEU A 285 -28.69 -8.22 -13.21
C LEU A 285 -28.79 -6.72 -13.53
N ARG A 286 -29.24 -5.93 -12.58
CA ARG A 286 -29.17 -4.48 -12.62
C ARG A 286 -27.74 -4.00 -12.33
N GLU A 287 -27.44 -2.79 -12.70
CA GLU A 287 -26.18 -2.16 -12.36
C GLU A 287 -26.00 -2.10 -10.83
N GLY A 288 -24.82 -2.46 -10.31
CA GLY A 288 -24.53 -2.56 -8.89
C GLY A 288 -25.17 -3.76 -8.18
N GLU A 289 -25.78 -4.70 -8.89
CA GLU A 289 -26.52 -5.82 -8.30
C GLU A 289 -25.70 -7.11 -8.28
N THR A 290 -25.82 -7.85 -7.17
CA THR A 290 -25.31 -9.21 -7.03
C THR A 290 -26.41 -10.23 -7.32
N CYS A 291 -26.04 -11.47 -7.66
CA CYS A 291 -27.02 -12.52 -7.90
C CYS A 291 -27.91 -12.80 -6.66
N SER A 292 -27.42 -12.66 -5.45
CA SER A 292 -28.24 -12.80 -4.23
C SER A 292 -29.34 -11.72 -4.16
N ARG A 293 -29.01 -10.47 -4.50
CA ARG A 293 -29.99 -9.38 -4.54
C ARG A 293 -31.01 -9.56 -5.65
N ALA A 294 -30.58 -10.01 -6.82
CA ALA A 294 -31.49 -10.31 -7.94
C ALA A 294 -32.49 -11.40 -7.57
N ILE A 295 -32.02 -12.50 -6.93
CA ILE A 295 -32.90 -13.58 -6.44
C ILE A 295 -33.87 -13.05 -5.38
N ALA A 296 -33.41 -12.25 -4.42
CA ALA A 296 -34.28 -11.63 -3.41
C ALA A 296 -35.35 -10.71 -4.04
N ARG A 297 -35.09 -10.16 -5.22
CA ARG A 297 -36.03 -9.37 -6.05
C ARG A 297 -36.99 -10.24 -6.88
N GLY A 298 -36.89 -11.57 -6.79
CA GLY A 298 -37.72 -12.51 -7.53
C GLY A 298 -37.18 -12.88 -8.93
N VAL A 299 -35.90 -12.60 -9.23
CA VAL A 299 -35.29 -13.01 -10.50
C VAL A 299 -34.86 -14.46 -10.43
N GLU A 300 -35.29 -15.25 -11.39
CA GLU A 300 -34.82 -16.61 -11.56
C GLU A 300 -33.46 -16.60 -12.27
N MET A 301 -32.42 -17.20 -11.63
CA MET A 301 -31.06 -17.31 -12.14
C MET A 301 -30.79 -18.76 -12.57
N GLU A 302 -30.03 -18.92 -13.65
CA GLU A 302 -29.73 -20.22 -14.26
C GLU A 302 -28.36 -20.80 -13.83
N PHE A 303 -27.55 -20.04 -13.09
CA PHE A 303 -26.20 -20.47 -12.71
C PHE A 303 -26.21 -21.77 -11.87
N PRO A 304 -25.22 -22.70 -12.10
CA PRO A 304 -25.22 -24.04 -11.53
C PRO A 304 -24.60 -24.12 -10.14
N TYR A 305 -24.26 -22.99 -9.51
CA TYR A 305 -23.56 -22.99 -8.24
C TYR A 305 -24.50 -23.17 -7.04
N ASP A 306 -24.03 -23.85 -6.02
CA ASP A 306 -24.72 -23.91 -4.74
C ASP A 306 -24.89 -22.50 -4.15
N ARG A 307 -26.14 -22.11 -3.93
CA ARG A 307 -26.54 -20.78 -3.44
C ARG A 307 -26.09 -20.50 -2.00
N SER A 308 -25.86 -21.56 -1.21
CA SER A 308 -25.38 -21.41 0.19
C SER A 308 -23.89 -21.05 0.25
N SER A 309 -23.10 -21.61 -0.68
CA SER A 309 -21.64 -21.46 -0.72
C SER A 309 -21.17 -20.30 -1.59
N PHE A 310 -21.94 -19.92 -2.64
CA PHE A 310 -21.52 -18.93 -3.64
C PHE A 310 -22.55 -17.81 -3.81
N LYS A 311 -22.85 -17.13 -2.70
CA LYS A 311 -23.96 -16.15 -2.64
C LYS A 311 -23.87 -15.01 -3.67
N ASP A 312 -22.68 -14.46 -3.93
CA ASP A 312 -22.46 -13.28 -4.76
C ASP A 312 -21.47 -13.51 -5.91
N ARG A 313 -21.46 -14.73 -6.46
CA ARG A 313 -20.52 -15.09 -7.52
C ARG A 313 -20.74 -14.25 -8.79
N TYR A 314 -21.99 -13.92 -9.14
CA TYR A 314 -22.29 -12.98 -10.21
C TYR A 314 -22.53 -11.60 -9.61
N THR A 315 -21.66 -10.65 -9.96
CA THR A 315 -21.74 -9.28 -9.50
C THR A 315 -21.57 -8.34 -10.69
N ARG A 316 -22.65 -7.61 -11.03
CA ARG A 316 -22.57 -6.51 -11.98
C ARG A 316 -22.04 -5.29 -11.24
N GLN A 317 -20.95 -4.71 -11.75
CA GLN A 317 -20.36 -3.53 -11.16
C GLN A 317 -21.26 -2.31 -11.35
N ASP A 318 -21.02 -1.26 -10.55
CA ASP A 318 -21.74 0.02 -10.61
C ASP A 318 -20.79 1.10 -11.15
N ARG A 319 -21.18 1.79 -12.24
CA ARG A 319 -20.35 2.86 -12.83
C ARG A 319 -20.19 4.07 -11.91
N ASN A 320 -21.15 4.33 -11.04
CA ASN A 320 -21.16 5.48 -10.13
C ASN A 320 -20.48 5.19 -8.79
N SER A 321 -19.81 4.05 -8.65
CA SER A 321 -19.18 3.59 -7.41
C SER A 321 -17.74 3.10 -7.66
N LEU A 322 -17.07 2.74 -6.57
CA LEU A 322 -15.79 2.05 -6.63
C LEU A 322 -15.96 0.62 -7.15
N CYS A 323 -15.12 0.20 -8.08
CA CYS A 323 -15.04 -1.19 -8.51
C CYS A 323 -14.68 -2.12 -7.34
N SER A 324 -15.10 -3.36 -7.40
CA SER A 324 -14.59 -4.42 -6.54
C SER A 324 -13.07 -4.56 -6.71
N THR A 325 -12.38 -5.04 -5.67
CA THR A 325 -10.92 -5.22 -5.71
C THR A 325 -10.50 -6.13 -6.87
N ILE A 326 -9.76 -5.59 -7.83
CA ILE A 326 -9.18 -6.39 -8.93
C ILE A 326 -8.18 -7.38 -8.36
N VAL A 327 -8.38 -8.65 -8.65
CA VAL A 327 -7.58 -9.78 -8.17
C VAL A 327 -7.13 -10.69 -9.31
N ALA A 328 -6.03 -11.42 -9.12
CA ALA A 328 -5.50 -12.35 -10.13
C ALA A 328 -6.51 -13.44 -10.56
N HIS A 329 -7.48 -13.78 -9.70
CA HIS A 329 -8.51 -14.77 -10.01
C HIS A 329 -9.47 -14.33 -11.15
N LEU A 330 -9.52 -13.04 -11.48
CA LEU A 330 -10.25 -12.52 -12.66
C LEU A 330 -9.86 -13.24 -13.96
N LYS A 331 -8.64 -13.82 -14.03
CA LYS A 331 -8.19 -14.66 -15.15
C LYS A 331 -9.10 -15.86 -15.43
N SER A 332 -9.76 -16.40 -14.40
CA SER A 332 -10.51 -17.68 -14.50
C SER A 332 -11.87 -17.50 -15.18
N ASP A 333 -12.76 -16.66 -14.66
CA ASP A 333 -14.12 -16.53 -15.18
C ASP A 333 -14.66 -15.09 -15.28
N GLY A 334 -14.24 -14.19 -14.42
CA GLY A 334 -14.69 -12.80 -14.40
C GLY A 334 -16.13 -12.59 -13.93
N LEU A 335 -16.78 -13.59 -13.37
CA LEU A 335 -18.20 -13.55 -12.99
C LEU A 335 -18.50 -12.52 -11.88
N MET A 336 -17.53 -12.23 -11.03
CA MET A 336 -17.61 -11.18 -10.01
C MET A 336 -17.34 -9.76 -10.57
N PHE A 337 -17.04 -9.64 -11.87
CA PHE A 337 -16.63 -8.40 -12.52
C PHE A 337 -17.41 -8.19 -13.82
N ILE A 338 -18.74 -8.32 -13.76
CA ILE A 338 -19.63 -8.07 -14.90
C ILE A 338 -19.63 -6.56 -15.15
N HIS A 339 -19.43 -6.15 -16.42
CA HIS A 339 -19.41 -4.76 -16.84
C HIS A 339 -20.71 -4.02 -16.44
N PRO A 340 -20.63 -2.75 -16.00
CA PRO A 340 -21.81 -2.02 -15.50
C PRO A 340 -22.99 -2.02 -16.48
N THR A 341 -22.74 -1.78 -17.75
CA THR A 341 -23.78 -1.56 -18.78
C THR A 341 -23.79 -2.58 -19.92
N GLN A 342 -22.74 -3.39 -20.07
CA GLN A 342 -22.61 -4.36 -21.17
C GLN A 342 -22.77 -5.79 -20.63
N VAL A 343 -23.26 -6.70 -21.46
CA VAL A 343 -23.50 -8.11 -21.10
C VAL A 343 -22.20 -8.91 -21.33
N ARG A 344 -21.20 -8.64 -20.50
CA ARG A 344 -19.87 -9.29 -20.47
C ARG A 344 -19.14 -8.98 -19.16
N SER A 345 -18.06 -9.69 -18.89
CA SER A 345 -17.13 -9.29 -17.83
C SER A 345 -16.18 -8.17 -18.29
N LEU A 346 -15.49 -7.55 -17.34
CA LEU A 346 -14.44 -6.54 -17.62
C LEU A 346 -13.34 -7.14 -18.50
N THR A 347 -12.80 -6.30 -19.38
CA THR A 347 -11.62 -6.61 -20.21
C THR A 347 -10.33 -6.43 -19.41
N PRO A 348 -9.17 -6.95 -19.88
CA PRO A 348 -7.89 -6.65 -19.27
C PRO A 348 -7.57 -5.14 -19.21
N ARG A 349 -7.90 -4.36 -20.25
CA ARG A 349 -7.67 -2.91 -20.26
C ARG A 349 -8.54 -2.19 -19.23
N GLU A 350 -9.81 -2.54 -19.13
CA GLU A 350 -10.69 -1.99 -18.09
C GLU A 350 -10.15 -2.30 -16.68
N ALA A 351 -9.73 -3.53 -16.43
CA ALA A 351 -9.11 -3.92 -15.16
C ALA A 351 -7.78 -3.19 -14.92
N ALA A 352 -6.96 -2.96 -15.96
CA ALA A 352 -5.71 -2.21 -15.88
C ALA A 352 -5.96 -0.74 -15.50
N ARG A 353 -6.96 -0.09 -16.10
CA ARG A 353 -7.35 1.29 -15.76
C ARG A 353 -7.90 1.41 -14.34
N VAL A 354 -8.68 0.44 -13.87
CA VAL A 354 -9.12 0.36 -12.47
C VAL A 354 -7.94 0.21 -11.52
N GLN A 355 -6.86 -0.44 -11.95
CA GLN A 355 -5.58 -0.52 -11.23
C GLN A 355 -4.66 0.69 -11.50
N THR A 356 -5.13 1.70 -12.25
CA THR A 356 -4.38 2.93 -12.58
C THR A 356 -3.14 2.72 -13.46
N PHE A 357 -3.08 1.62 -14.22
CA PHE A 357 -2.07 1.50 -15.26
C PHE A 357 -2.36 2.46 -16.40
N PRO A 358 -1.37 3.25 -16.86
CA PRO A 358 -1.54 4.10 -18.04
C PRO A 358 -1.94 3.29 -19.28
N ASP A 359 -2.63 3.91 -20.22
CA ASP A 359 -2.96 3.25 -21.49
C ASP A 359 -1.73 2.97 -22.37
N THR A 360 -0.66 3.74 -22.16
CA THR A 360 0.67 3.53 -22.75
C THR A 360 1.36 2.27 -22.22
N PHE A 361 0.94 1.73 -21.07
CA PHE A 361 1.56 0.56 -20.45
C PHE A 361 1.29 -0.72 -21.24
N LYS A 362 2.38 -1.40 -21.65
CA LYS A 362 2.40 -2.55 -22.55
C LYS A 362 2.41 -3.86 -21.74
N PHE A 363 1.36 -4.67 -21.85
CA PHE A 363 1.31 -6.00 -21.24
C PHE A 363 1.73 -7.09 -22.22
N SER A 364 2.46 -8.10 -21.74
CA SER A 364 2.94 -9.27 -22.48
C SER A 364 2.28 -10.56 -21.98
N GLY A 365 2.13 -11.53 -22.86
CA GLY A 365 1.60 -12.85 -22.57
C GLY A 365 0.15 -13.06 -23.04
N SER A 366 -0.51 -14.09 -22.58
CA SER A 366 -1.92 -14.36 -22.86
C SER A 366 -2.85 -13.49 -21.99
N ARG A 367 -4.14 -13.41 -22.34
CA ARG A 367 -5.16 -12.74 -21.53
C ARG A 367 -5.13 -13.17 -20.05
N SER A 368 -4.93 -14.45 -19.78
CA SER A 368 -4.81 -14.97 -18.40
C SER A 368 -3.55 -14.46 -17.69
N HIS A 369 -2.42 -14.34 -18.40
CA HIS A 369 -1.20 -13.75 -17.86
C HIS A 369 -1.42 -12.27 -17.53
N VAL A 370 -2.05 -11.51 -18.44
CA VAL A 370 -2.33 -10.08 -18.25
C VAL A 370 -3.24 -9.84 -17.05
N PHE A 371 -4.35 -10.57 -16.90
CA PHE A 371 -5.19 -10.47 -15.71
C PHE A 371 -4.45 -10.82 -14.42
N THR A 372 -3.56 -11.83 -14.46
CA THR A 372 -2.75 -12.20 -13.29
C THR A 372 -1.80 -11.07 -12.90
N GLN A 373 -1.11 -10.48 -13.87
CA GLN A 373 -0.21 -9.34 -13.69
C GLN A 373 -0.94 -8.15 -13.08
N ILE A 374 -2.07 -7.74 -13.67
CA ILE A 374 -2.89 -6.63 -13.20
C ILE A 374 -3.39 -6.86 -11.76
N GLY A 375 -3.93 -8.05 -11.48
CA GLY A 375 -4.52 -8.37 -10.17
C GLY A 375 -3.51 -8.44 -9.02
N ASN A 376 -2.27 -8.86 -9.31
CA ASN A 376 -1.19 -8.93 -8.35
C ASN A 376 -0.48 -7.59 -8.12
N ALA A 377 -0.60 -6.65 -9.06
CA ALA A 377 0.15 -5.41 -9.01
C ALA A 377 -0.24 -4.48 -7.84
N VAL A 378 0.73 -3.73 -7.36
CA VAL A 378 0.49 -2.47 -6.65
C VAL A 378 0.07 -1.45 -7.71
N PRO A 379 -1.05 -0.71 -7.51
CA PRO A 379 -1.48 0.30 -8.47
C PRO A 379 -0.38 1.36 -8.70
N PRO A 380 -0.03 1.70 -9.95
CA PRO A 380 0.98 2.73 -10.26
C PRO A 380 0.74 4.05 -9.53
N LEU A 381 -0.51 4.49 -9.41
CA LEU A 381 -0.84 5.71 -8.67
C LEU A 381 -0.43 5.64 -7.19
N ILE A 382 -0.57 4.47 -6.54
CA ILE A 382 -0.08 4.27 -5.16
C ILE A 382 1.45 4.32 -5.14
N GLY A 383 2.12 3.70 -6.11
CA GLY A 383 3.57 3.79 -6.28
C GLY A 383 4.03 5.25 -6.41
N ARG A 384 3.34 6.06 -7.24
CA ARG A 384 3.61 7.50 -7.40
C ARG A 384 3.44 8.28 -6.10
N LYS A 385 2.36 8.04 -5.34
CA LYS A 385 2.12 8.72 -4.05
C LYS A 385 3.17 8.36 -3.00
N VAL A 386 3.55 7.09 -2.93
CA VAL A 386 4.63 6.62 -2.05
C VAL A 386 5.97 7.22 -2.47
N GLY A 387 6.31 7.23 -3.76
CA GLY A 387 7.53 7.82 -4.29
C GLY A 387 7.64 9.31 -3.98
N LEU A 388 6.58 10.08 -4.20
CA LEU A 388 6.53 11.51 -3.83
C LEU A 388 6.70 11.70 -2.32
N GLY A 389 6.14 10.82 -1.50
CA GLY A 389 6.34 10.82 -0.04
C GLY A 389 7.80 10.57 0.34
N ILE A 390 8.47 9.63 -0.31
CA ILE A 390 9.88 9.32 -0.10
C ILE A 390 10.77 10.51 -0.52
N LEU A 391 10.48 11.17 -1.66
CA LEU A 391 11.24 12.34 -2.11
C LEU A 391 11.09 13.52 -1.13
N ARG A 392 9.89 13.75 -0.59
CA ARG A 392 9.66 14.75 0.47
C ARG A 392 10.46 14.41 1.72
N TYR A 393 10.47 13.13 2.11
CA TYR A 393 11.24 12.66 3.25
C TYR A 393 12.75 12.91 3.07
N PHE A 394 13.31 12.63 1.90
CA PHE A 394 14.73 12.90 1.63
C PHE A 394 15.04 14.40 1.69
N ALA A 395 14.20 15.25 1.11
CA ALA A 395 14.37 16.70 1.17
C ALA A 395 14.31 17.23 2.63
N GLN A 396 13.41 16.69 3.46
CA GLN A 396 13.35 17.02 4.89
C GLN A 396 14.58 16.56 5.63
N ALA A 397 15.05 15.32 5.40
CA ALA A 397 16.22 14.77 6.07
C ALA A 397 17.50 15.59 5.78
N GLU A 398 17.68 16.05 4.53
CA GLU A 398 18.79 16.91 4.14
C GLU A 398 18.73 18.28 4.84
N THR A 399 17.53 18.87 4.97
CA THR A 399 17.36 20.18 5.66
C THR A 399 17.54 20.06 7.16
N THR A 400 17.21 18.92 7.75
CA THR A 400 17.37 18.64 9.19
C THR A 400 18.83 18.47 9.55
N ASP A 401 19.62 17.83 8.70
CA ASP A 401 21.08 17.65 8.90
C ASP A 401 21.82 19.00 8.91
N HIS A 402 21.37 19.98 8.15
CA HIS A 402 21.88 21.35 8.18
C HIS A 402 21.44 22.19 9.40
N ARG A 403 20.34 21.83 10.07
CA ARG A 403 19.82 22.52 11.27
C ARG A 403 20.21 21.85 12.59
N ALA A 404 20.56 20.58 12.56
CA ALA A 404 20.81 19.74 13.76
C ALA A 404 22.27 19.78 14.26
N HIS A 405 22.98 20.86 14.07
CA HIS A 405 24.12 21.19 14.94
C HIS A 405 23.63 22.00 16.17
N LEU A 406 22.63 21.49 16.89
CA LEU A 406 22.67 21.61 18.35
C LEU A 406 23.96 20.93 18.75
N ALA A 407 24.86 21.64 19.44
CA ALA A 407 26.13 21.10 19.90
C ALA A 407 25.85 19.72 20.50
N ASP A 408 26.59 18.68 20.09
CA ASP A 408 26.43 17.30 20.58
C ASP A 408 26.34 17.24 22.11
N SER A 409 26.98 18.20 22.80
CA SER A 409 26.91 18.39 24.24
C SER A 409 25.51 18.72 24.80
N GLU A 410 24.69 19.47 24.09
CA GLU A 410 23.33 19.83 24.53
C GLU A 410 22.37 18.67 24.35
N ARG A 411 22.48 17.94 23.24
CA ARG A 411 21.73 16.73 22.96
C ARG A 411 22.05 15.62 23.95
N GLU A 412 23.32 15.40 24.26
CA GLU A 412 23.76 14.44 25.28
C GLU A 412 23.32 14.83 26.69
N LYS A 413 23.19 16.11 26.99
CA LYS A 413 22.67 16.58 28.28
C LYS A 413 21.18 16.24 28.42
N ILE A 414 20.37 16.51 27.39
CA ILE A 414 18.94 16.19 27.36
C ILE A 414 18.71 14.67 27.47
N VAL A 415 19.52 13.86 26.76
CA VAL A 415 19.48 12.40 26.85
C VAL A 415 19.75 11.93 28.26
N ARG A 416 20.81 12.45 28.90
CA ARG A 416 21.15 12.10 30.30
C ARG A 416 20.08 12.51 31.30
N GLU A 417 19.45 13.67 31.13
CA GLU A 417 18.35 14.10 32.01
C GLU A 417 17.11 13.20 31.86
N LEU A 418 16.82 12.74 30.64
CA LEU A 418 15.74 11.78 30.38
C LEU A 418 16.08 10.39 30.97
N GLU A 419 17.30 9.91 30.78
CA GLU A 419 17.75 8.63 31.35
C GLU A 419 17.70 8.64 32.86
N GLN A 420 18.17 9.72 33.49
CA GLN A 420 18.10 9.88 34.96
C GLN A 420 16.64 9.87 35.43
N PHE A 421 15.78 10.64 34.77
CA PHE A 421 14.38 10.74 35.13
C PHE A 421 13.65 9.38 35.00
N VAL A 422 13.90 8.62 33.92
CA VAL A 422 13.29 7.30 33.77
C VAL A 422 13.84 6.29 34.77
N ASN A 423 15.15 6.37 35.12
CA ASN A 423 15.71 5.55 36.18
C ASN A 423 15.08 5.85 37.55
N GLU A 424 14.79 7.11 37.85
CA GLU A 424 14.07 7.50 39.08
C GLU A 424 12.66 6.91 39.08
N CYS A 425 11.96 6.91 37.92
CA CYS A 425 10.64 6.27 37.75
C CYS A 425 10.68 4.75 37.95
N MET A 426 11.75 4.08 37.50
CA MET A 426 11.95 2.63 37.65
C MET A 426 12.29 2.18 39.06
N LEU A 427 13.00 3.02 39.82
CA LEU A 427 13.38 2.70 41.20
C LEU A 427 12.22 2.77 42.19
N ASN A 428 11.17 3.56 41.90
CA ASN A 428 9.98 3.72 42.73
C ASN A 428 8.66 3.58 41.97
N PRO A 429 8.39 2.42 41.37
CA PRO A 429 7.23 2.24 40.48
C PRO A 429 5.89 2.42 41.19
N VAL A 430 5.81 2.25 42.52
CA VAL A 430 4.58 2.39 43.30
C VAL A 430 4.20 3.86 43.51
N GLU A 431 5.17 4.75 43.67
CA GLU A 431 4.93 6.19 43.81
C GLU A 431 4.54 6.84 42.48
N PHE A 432 4.95 6.24 41.34
CA PHE A 432 4.64 6.72 40.02
C PHE A 432 3.23 6.39 39.52
N VAL A 433 2.54 5.49 40.21
CA VAL A 433 1.13 5.16 39.90
C VAL A 433 0.17 6.18 40.54
N ASP A 434 0.65 7.02 41.46
CA ASP A 434 -0.10 8.16 41.98
C ASP A 434 -0.31 9.25 40.89
N ASP A 435 -1.54 9.79 40.82
CA ASP A 435 -1.97 10.71 39.79
C ASP A 435 -1.11 11.99 39.66
N GLY A 436 -0.51 12.46 40.76
CA GLY A 436 0.34 13.64 40.81
C GLY A 436 1.71 13.42 40.15
N ASN A 437 2.35 12.29 40.42
CA ASN A 437 3.67 11.97 39.92
C ASN A 437 3.63 11.57 38.44
N PHE A 438 2.57 10.87 38.00
CA PHE A 438 2.37 10.58 36.58
C PHE A 438 2.20 11.86 35.75
N LYS A 439 1.46 12.85 36.26
CA LYS A 439 1.27 14.15 35.59
C LYS A 439 2.59 14.91 35.43
N GLN A 440 3.42 14.96 36.49
CA GLN A 440 4.73 15.60 36.43
C GLN A 440 5.70 14.90 35.48
N ALA A 441 5.71 13.57 35.50
CA ALA A 441 6.49 12.75 34.59
C ALA A 441 6.12 13.03 33.13
N TRP A 442 4.83 13.08 32.87
CA TRP A 442 4.29 13.35 31.56
C TRP A 442 4.63 14.75 31.05
N GLN A 443 4.50 15.77 31.89
CA GLN A 443 4.89 17.14 31.56
C GLN A 443 6.37 17.25 31.24
N LYS A 444 7.25 16.57 32.00
CA LYS A 444 8.69 16.60 31.79
C LYS A 444 9.09 15.91 30.47
N ILE A 445 8.50 14.75 30.17
CA ILE A 445 8.68 14.07 28.88
C ILE A 445 8.22 14.96 27.73
N HIS A 446 7.10 15.63 27.88
CA HIS A 446 6.52 16.51 26.84
C HIS A 446 7.36 17.76 26.59
N LEU A 447 8.03 18.30 27.61
CA LEU A 447 8.96 19.44 27.50
C LEU A 447 10.25 19.04 26.77
N LEU A 448 10.73 17.79 26.94
CA LEU A 448 12.01 17.32 26.41
C LEU A 448 11.88 16.70 25.00
N LEU A 449 10.74 16.11 24.66
CA LEU A 449 10.47 15.49 23.36
C LEU A 449 10.69 16.41 22.14
N PRO A 450 10.26 17.72 22.14
CA PRO A 450 10.50 18.62 21.02
C PRO A 450 11.97 18.90 20.75
N HIS A 451 12.83 18.83 21.78
CA HIS A 451 14.28 19.03 21.65
C HIS A 451 14.99 17.81 21.07
N LEU A 452 14.41 16.62 21.25
CA LEU A 452 14.93 15.37 20.70
C LEU A 452 14.42 15.08 19.30
N HIS A 453 13.21 15.53 19.02
CA HIS A 453 12.52 15.39 17.74
C HIS A 453 11.78 16.70 17.42
N PRO A 454 12.46 17.70 16.81
CA PRO A 454 11.84 19.00 16.46
C PRO A 454 10.57 18.88 15.63
N GLU A 455 10.41 17.78 14.89
CA GLU A 455 9.24 17.48 14.06
C GLU A 455 8.06 16.90 14.85
N SER A 456 8.26 16.48 16.10
CA SER A 456 7.19 16.05 17.00
C SER A 456 6.55 17.20 17.76
N ALA A 457 7.02 18.43 17.55
CA ALA A 457 6.33 19.64 17.99
C ALA A 457 5.00 19.72 17.24
N LEU A 458 3.97 19.16 17.85
CA LEU A 458 2.59 19.25 17.41
C LEU A 458 2.23 20.69 17.14
N ASP A 459 1.62 20.87 15.99
CA ASP A 459 1.06 22.15 15.49
C ASP A 459 0.48 22.99 16.62
N ASN A 460 1.00 24.21 16.75
CA ASN A 460 0.68 25.13 17.83
C ASN A 460 -0.84 25.24 18.00
N GLY A 461 -1.38 24.64 19.07
CA GLY A 461 -2.72 24.94 19.56
C GLY A 461 -3.73 23.79 19.57
N ARG A 462 -3.39 22.54 19.30
CA ARG A 462 -4.30 21.42 19.56
C ARG A 462 -4.03 20.79 20.92
N GLU A 463 -5.06 20.77 21.75
CA GLU A 463 -5.04 20.20 23.10
C GLU A 463 -4.57 18.73 23.10
N ILE A 464 -3.70 18.40 24.04
CA ILE A 464 -3.12 17.07 24.30
C ILE A 464 -4.18 16.00 24.55
N SER A 465 -5.41 16.38 24.89
CA SER A 465 -6.56 15.50 25.08
C SER A 465 -6.96 14.65 23.86
N ALA A 466 -6.44 14.99 22.65
CA ALA A 466 -6.79 14.30 21.41
C ALA A 466 -5.77 13.23 20.97
N ILE A 467 -4.68 13.00 21.70
CA ILE A 467 -3.66 12.00 21.31
C ILE A 467 -4.05 10.62 21.87
N PRO A 468 -4.36 9.64 21.04
CA PRO A 468 -4.64 8.27 21.51
C PRO A 468 -3.45 7.70 22.28
N SER A 469 -3.67 7.02 23.40
CA SER A 469 -2.63 6.37 24.22
C SER A 469 -1.71 5.43 23.42
N ARG A 470 -2.19 4.85 22.32
CA ARG A 470 -1.40 4.07 21.35
C ARG A 470 -0.36 4.90 20.62
N THR A 471 -0.60 6.16 20.35
CA THR A 471 0.34 7.08 19.68
C THR A 471 1.49 7.44 20.63
N ILE A 472 1.22 7.56 21.89
CA ILE A 472 2.19 7.84 22.94
C ILE A 472 3.20 6.69 23.09
N SER A 473 2.71 5.45 23.23
CA SER A 473 3.54 4.25 23.25
C SER A 473 4.41 4.14 21.97
N PHE A 474 3.86 4.52 20.83
CA PHE A 474 4.52 4.46 19.53
C PHE A 474 5.64 5.52 19.37
N CYS A 475 5.48 6.70 19.97
CA CYS A 475 6.50 7.77 19.93
C CYS A 475 7.65 7.53 20.90
N LEU A 476 7.40 6.88 22.02
CA LEU A 476 8.43 6.62 23.04
C LEU A 476 9.20 5.31 22.82
N GLU A 477 8.56 4.29 22.21
CA GLU A 477 9.17 2.98 21.95
C GLU A 477 10.50 3.04 21.17
N PRO A 478 10.66 3.84 20.08
CA PRO A 478 11.92 3.96 19.36
C PRO A 478 13.04 4.57 20.18
N TYR A 479 12.71 5.40 21.16
CA TYR A 479 13.66 6.07 22.03
C TYR A 479 14.26 5.11 23.07
N PHE A 480 13.39 4.29 23.68
CA PHE A 480 13.79 3.29 24.68
C PHE A 480 14.60 2.14 24.09
N ILE A 481 14.31 1.74 22.84
CA ILE A 481 15.07 0.68 22.14
C ILE A 481 16.51 1.13 21.84
N ARG A 482 16.73 2.42 21.56
CA ARG A 482 18.06 2.96 21.24
C ARG A 482 19.01 2.98 22.44
N SER A 483 18.49 3.14 23.65
CA SER A 483 19.25 3.14 24.91
C SER A 483 19.52 1.75 25.47
N GLY A 484 19.13 0.66 24.78
CA GLY A 484 19.31 -0.71 25.27
C GLY A 484 18.45 -1.06 26.48
N TRP A 485 17.40 -0.30 26.70
CA TRP A 485 16.51 -0.48 27.84
C TRP A 485 15.59 -1.68 27.64
N PRO A 486 15.40 -2.49 28.69
CA PRO A 486 14.51 -3.64 28.62
C PRO A 486 13.06 -3.21 28.43
N VAL A 487 12.29 -4.10 27.83
CA VAL A 487 10.83 -3.99 27.52
C VAL A 487 9.95 -3.69 28.78
N GLU A 488 10.53 -3.48 29.92
CA GLU A 488 9.93 -3.32 31.26
C GLU A 488 9.25 -1.97 31.52
N LEU A 489 9.30 -1.03 30.54
CA LEU A 489 8.40 0.13 30.55
C LEU A 489 6.97 -0.21 30.08
N ALA A 490 6.75 -1.45 29.69
CA ALA A 490 5.40 -2.00 29.46
C ALA A 490 4.39 -1.70 30.59
N PRO A 491 4.75 -1.67 31.90
CA PRO A 491 3.81 -1.32 32.96
C PRO A 491 3.27 0.11 32.86
N ILE A 492 4.09 1.11 32.50
CA ILE A 492 3.64 2.51 32.41
C ILE A 492 2.71 2.69 31.19
N ALA A 493 3.06 2.09 30.06
CA ALA A 493 2.23 2.11 28.85
C ALA A 493 0.95 1.27 29.03
N GLN A 494 1.01 0.15 29.79
CA GLN A 494 -0.16 -0.66 30.14
C GLN A 494 -1.06 0.06 31.12
N GLU A 495 -0.54 0.77 32.09
CA GLU A 495 -1.34 1.52 33.07
C GLU A 495 -2.01 2.73 32.39
N ALA A 496 -1.33 3.45 31.51
CA ALA A 496 -1.92 4.51 30.70
C ALA A 496 -3.07 3.95 29.81
N SER A 497 -2.89 2.75 29.24
CA SER A 497 -3.92 2.05 28.47
C SER A 497 -5.11 1.59 29.32
N ARG A 498 -4.86 1.09 30.54
CA ARG A 498 -5.92 0.71 31.49
C ARG A 498 -6.74 1.91 31.95
N ARG A 499 -6.12 3.03 32.28
CA ARG A 499 -6.79 4.25 32.72
C ARG A 499 -7.65 4.83 31.60
N HIS A 500 -7.19 4.76 30.35
CA HIS A 500 -7.98 5.14 29.20
C HIS A 500 -9.20 4.23 28.98
N GLN A 501 -9.03 2.91 29.09
CA GLN A 501 -10.14 1.94 28.99
C GLN A 501 -11.16 2.07 30.14
N SER A 502 -10.73 2.50 31.32
CA SER A 502 -11.60 2.73 32.48
C SER A 502 -12.34 4.07 32.47
N GLY A 503 -12.19 4.88 31.43
CA GLY A 503 -12.86 6.19 31.30
C GLY A 503 -12.32 7.29 32.22
N ARG A 504 -11.28 7.03 33.03
CA ARG A 504 -10.72 8.00 33.98
C ARG A 504 -9.85 9.08 33.31
N LEU A 505 -9.41 8.88 32.07
CA LEU A 505 -8.68 9.86 31.29
C LEU A 505 -9.59 10.68 30.36
N ALA A 506 -10.87 10.38 30.30
CA ALA A 506 -11.84 11.05 29.42
C ALA A 506 -12.51 12.28 30.05
N SER A 507 -12.23 12.63 31.30
CA SER A 507 -12.79 13.82 31.92
C SER A 507 -11.85 15.01 31.75
N SER A 508 -12.37 16.08 31.14
CA SER A 508 -11.68 17.35 30.84
C SER A 508 -11.06 18.05 32.04
N GLU A 509 -11.28 17.57 33.26
CA GLU A 509 -10.77 18.14 34.51
C GLU A 509 -9.28 17.88 34.76
N TYR A 510 -8.65 16.91 34.05
CA TYR A 510 -7.24 16.56 34.27
C TYR A 510 -6.25 17.46 33.54
N PHE A 511 -6.71 18.37 32.65
CA PHE A 511 -5.83 19.16 31.80
C PHE A 511 -5.95 20.68 32.00
N HIS A 512 -6.76 21.16 32.93
CA HIS A 512 -6.99 22.59 33.19
C HIS A 512 -6.54 23.06 34.59
N SER A 513 -5.46 22.54 35.11
CA SER A 513 -4.84 23.10 36.34
C SER A 513 -3.33 23.17 36.22
#